data_016819d53c854cb78c35208bd8a80364
#
_entry.id   016819d53c854cb78c35208bd8a80364
#
_cell.length_a   1.000
_cell.length_b   1.000
_cell.length_c   1.000
_cell.angle_alpha   90.00
_cell.angle_beta   90.00
_cell.angle_gamma   90.00
#
_symmetry.space_group_name_H-M   'P 1'
#
loop_
_entity.id
_entity.type
_entity.pdbx_description
1 polymer ?
#
loop_
_entity_poly.entity_id
_entity_poly.type
_entity_poly.pdbx_seq_one_letter_code
_entity_poly.pdbx_strand_id
1 'polypeptide(L)'
;MVKQVKIERFKSISSATLDLSKINVLVGTNNAGKSSVLQALQFATSVAQTAKTYSQNVKFDKNGVWATSVYPDQLVYSPVKDPYTLAQGGVLKEDSDLGIAVSFLEDSGDIATATFRKGRNKNIAARFEGANVGQKLASLEAPFCMYVPGLAGIPFEEEIRTVGVVRRIAAKGDSNTVFRNVINLLSQDHE
;
A
#
# COMPACT_ATOMS: atom_id res chain seq x y z
N MET A 1 6.17 15.62 0.66
CA MET A 1 6.57 14.30 1.25
C MET A 1 5.49 13.89 2.25
N VAL A 2 5.30 12.57 2.49
CA VAL A 2 4.41 12.12 3.58
C VAL A 2 5.09 12.37 4.92
N LYS A 3 4.41 13.10 5.81
CA LYS A 3 4.91 13.45 7.16
C LYS A 3 4.25 12.67 8.28
N GLN A 4 3.07 12.09 8.02
CA GLN A 4 2.38 11.27 9.01
C GLN A 4 1.56 10.19 8.32
N VAL A 5 1.48 9.03 8.92
CA VAL A 5 0.57 7.95 8.55
C VAL A 5 -0.25 7.51 9.75
N LYS A 6 -1.53 7.21 9.51
CA LYS A 6 -2.43 6.61 10.52
C LYS A 6 -2.95 5.29 9.98
N ILE A 7 -2.89 4.25 10.79
CA ILE A 7 -3.35 2.90 10.44
C ILE A 7 -4.37 2.47 11.50
N GLU A 8 -5.51 1.99 11.05
CA GLU A 8 -6.58 1.55 11.93
C GLU A 8 -7.09 0.18 11.53
N ARG A 9 -7.27 -0.69 12.50
CA ARG A 9 -7.88 -2.03 12.38
C ARG A 9 -7.18 -2.95 11.38
N PHE A 10 -5.86 -2.92 11.34
CA PHE A 10 -5.06 -3.77 10.45
C PHE A 10 -4.24 -4.80 11.24
N LYS A 11 -4.53 -6.09 11.07
CA LYS A 11 -3.90 -7.20 11.80
C LYS A 11 -3.98 -6.99 13.32
N SER A 12 -2.82 -6.90 14.00
CA SER A 12 -2.74 -6.62 15.44
C SER A 12 -2.87 -5.13 15.78
N ILE A 13 -2.87 -4.24 14.79
CA ILE A 13 -2.94 -2.80 15.00
C ILE A 13 -4.41 -2.38 15.14
N SER A 14 -4.82 -1.93 16.33
CA SER A 14 -6.13 -1.30 16.53
C SER A 14 -6.14 0.12 15.98
N SER A 15 -5.15 0.93 16.40
CA SER A 15 -4.89 2.26 15.88
C SER A 15 -3.42 2.60 16.15
N ALA A 16 -2.74 3.13 15.15
CA ALA A 16 -1.38 3.62 15.27
C ALA A 16 -1.22 4.86 14.39
N THR A 17 -0.61 5.90 14.95
CA THR A 17 -0.20 7.11 14.22
C THR A 17 1.30 7.25 14.32
N LEU A 18 1.96 7.45 13.19
CA LEU A 18 3.40 7.58 13.10
C LEU A 18 3.73 8.89 12.37
N ASP A 19 4.49 9.74 13.03
CA ASP A 19 5.12 10.88 12.37
C ASP A 19 6.35 10.39 11.63
N LEU A 20 6.50 10.84 10.39
CA LEU A 20 7.56 10.40 9.48
C LEU A 20 8.54 11.52 9.21
N SER A 21 9.82 11.16 9.15
CA SER A 21 10.92 11.98 8.68
C SER A 21 11.60 11.30 7.48
N LYS A 22 12.71 11.85 6.99
CA LYS A 22 13.45 11.27 5.86
C LYS A 22 13.90 9.84 6.12
N ILE A 23 14.28 9.52 7.36
CA ILE A 23 14.68 8.17 7.79
C ILE A 23 13.93 7.86 9.08
N ASN A 24 13.28 6.71 9.13
CA ASN A 24 12.53 6.25 10.29
C ASN A 24 12.97 4.84 10.65
N VAL A 25 13.14 4.56 11.94
CA VAL A 25 13.51 3.24 12.44
C VAL A 25 12.43 2.73 13.37
N LEU A 26 11.80 1.63 12.99
CA LEU A 26 10.81 0.95 13.82
C LEU A 26 11.50 -0.09 14.70
N VAL A 27 11.52 0.16 16.00
CA VAL A 27 12.13 -0.73 17.01
C VAL A 27 11.05 -1.39 17.88
N GLY A 28 11.27 -2.62 18.26
CA GLY A 28 10.36 -3.35 19.13
C GLY A 28 10.61 -4.86 19.07
N THR A 29 9.99 -5.59 19.98
CA THR A 29 10.06 -7.06 20.05
C THR A 29 9.45 -7.72 18.81
N ASN A 30 9.69 -9.00 18.64
CA ASN A 30 8.98 -9.77 17.62
C ASN A 30 7.48 -9.72 17.91
N ASN A 31 6.68 -9.64 16.84
CA ASN A 31 5.24 -9.50 16.91
C ASN A 31 4.70 -8.12 17.42
N ALA A 32 5.55 -7.12 17.63
CA ALA A 32 5.14 -5.76 18.00
C ALA A 32 4.43 -4.96 16.88
N GLY A 33 4.21 -5.56 15.71
CA GLY A 33 3.49 -4.93 14.61
C GLY A 33 4.35 -4.13 13.63
N LYS A 34 5.69 -4.12 13.76
CA LYS A 34 6.60 -3.38 12.86
C LYS A 34 6.36 -3.69 11.38
N SER A 35 6.35 -4.98 11.02
CA SER A 35 6.05 -5.40 9.65
C SER A 35 4.61 -5.12 9.25
N SER A 36 3.67 -5.14 10.19
CA SER A 36 2.27 -4.82 9.93
C SER A 36 2.08 -3.36 9.52
N VAL A 37 2.85 -2.43 10.08
CA VAL A 37 2.86 -1.03 9.65
C VAL A 37 3.24 -0.93 8.18
N LEU A 38 4.40 -1.48 7.78
CA LEU A 38 4.88 -1.43 6.39
C LEU A 38 3.91 -2.14 5.43
N GLN A 39 3.37 -3.28 5.85
CA GLN A 39 2.40 -4.04 5.09
C GLN A 39 1.08 -3.31 4.89
N ALA A 40 0.62 -2.53 5.88
CA ALA A 40 -0.60 -1.72 5.76
C ALA A 40 -0.45 -0.62 4.69
N LEU A 41 0.70 0.08 4.67
CA LEU A 41 1.00 1.12 3.70
C LEU A 41 1.07 0.53 2.29
N GLN A 42 1.79 -0.58 2.12
CA GLN A 42 1.90 -1.25 0.82
C GLN A 42 0.55 -1.82 0.36
N PHE A 43 -0.27 -2.37 1.27
CA PHE A 43 -1.59 -2.88 0.94
C PHE A 43 -2.52 -1.76 0.44
N ALA A 44 -2.56 -0.61 1.11
CA ALA A 44 -3.37 0.53 0.69
C ALA A 44 -2.97 1.03 -0.71
N THR A 45 -1.67 1.15 -0.96
CA THR A 45 -1.13 1.51 -2.28
C THR A 45 -1.49 0.46 -3.33
N SER A 46 -1.34 -0.82 -3.01
CA SER A 46 -1.64 -1.94 -3.90
C SER A 46 -3.11 -1.97 -4.33
N VAL A 47 -4.04 -1.74 -3.41
CA VAL A 47 -5.48 -1.70 -3.74
C VAL A 47 -5.77 -0.55 -4.71
N ALA A 48 -5.19 0.64 -4.50
CA ALA A 48 -5.35 1.78 -5.40
C ALA A 48 -4.77 1.50 -6.80
N GLN A 49 -3.58 0.92 -6.87
CA GLN A 49 -2.91 0.54 -8.12
C GLN A 49 -3.68 -0.56 -8.86
N THR A 50 -4.18 -1.57 -8.15
CA THR A 50 -5.01 -2.62 -8.72
C THR A 50 -6.28 -2.04 -9.30
N ALA A 51 -6.98 -1.19 -8.56
CA ALA A 51 -8.20 -0.55 -9.02
C ALA A 51 -7.96 0.29 -10.29
N LYS A 52 -6.85 1.05 -10.35
CA LYS A 52 -6.47 1.78 -11.57
C LYS A 52 -6.21 0.86 -12.75
N THR A 53 -5.52 -0.25 -12.54
CA THR A 53 -5.18 -1.21 -13.59
C THR A 53 -6.44 -1.82 -14.24
N TYR A 54 -7.43 -2.18 -13.44
CA TYR A 54 -8.62 -2.87 -13.92
C TYR A 54 -9.78 -1.95 -14.28
N SER A 55 -9.92 -0.78 -13.63
CA SER A 55 -10.97 0.18 -13.95
C SER A 55 -10.56 1.26 -14.96
N GLN A 56 -9.28 1.38 -15.28
CA GLN A 56 -8.66 2.37 -16.18
C GLN A 56 -8.95 3.85 -15.84
N ASN A 57 -9.89 4.12 -14.93
CA ASN A 57 -10.31 5.47 -14.57
C ASN A 57 -10.29 5.68 -13.06
N VAL A 58 -9.32 6.44 -12.58
CA VAL A 58 -9.33 6.99 -11.22
C VAL A 58 -10.15 8.27 -11.27
N LYS A 59 -11.42 8.19 -10.87
CA LYS A 59 -12.33 9.34 -10.84
C LYS A 59 -12.73 9.67 -9.43
N PHE A 60 -12.19 10.78 -8.91
CA PHE A 60 -12.69 11.38 -7.69
C PHE A 60 -13.92 12.24 -8.02
N ASP A 61 -14.96 12.11 -7.22
CA ASP A 61 -16.16 12.93 -7.32
C ASP A 61 -15.89 14.38 -6.85
N LYS A 62 -16.91 15.24 -6.88
CA LYS A 62 -16.83 16.64 -6.44
C LYS A 62 -16.46 16.80 -4.96
N ASN A 63 -16.60 15.76 -4.15
CA ASN A 63 -16.24 15.72 -2.74
C ASN A 63 -14.84 15.13 -2.50
N GLY A 64 -14.09 14.85 -3.57
CA GLY A 64 -12.76 14.25 -3.48
C GLY A 64 -12.79 12.77 -3.07
N VAL A 65 -13.86 12.04 -3.40
CA VAL A 65 -14.04 10.63 -3.08
C VAL A 65 -13.99 9.77 -4.33
N TRP A 66 -13.22 8.69 -4.27
CA TRP A 66 -13.20 7.63 -5.27
C TRP A 66 -13.56 6.30 -4.61
N ALA A 67 -14.71 5.75 -4.98
CA ALA A 67 -15.17 4.44 -4.53
C ALA A 67 -14.98 3.42 -5.65
N THR A 68 -14.42 2.27 -5.30
CA THR A 68 -14.11 1.19 -6.24
C THR A 68 -14.17 -0.16 -5.55
N SER A 69 -13.96 -1.22 -6.31
CA SER A 69 -13.80 -2.57 -5.75
C SER A 69 -12.78 -3.36 -6.54
N VAL A 70 -12.06 -4.23 -5.85
CA VAL A 70 -11.04 -5.12 -6.44
C VAL A 70 -11.28 -6.55 -5.96
N TYR A 71 -11.00 -7.53 -6.81
CA TYR A 71 -11.03 -8.92 -6.39
C TYR A 71 -9.71 -9.31 -5.72
N PRO A 72 -9.74 -10.17 -4.68
CA PRO A 72 -8.54 -10.61 -3.97
C PRO A 72 -7.43 -11.19 -4.85
N ASP A 73 -7.80 -11.93 -5.89
CA ASP A 73 -6.89 -12.56 -6.86
C ASP A 73 -6.26 -11.56 -7.85
N GLN A 74 -6.83 -10.36 -7.96
CA GLN A 74 -6.30 -9.27 -8.79
C GLN A 74 -5.28 -8.40 -8.06
N LEU A 75 -5.22 -8.48 -6.73
CA LEU A 75 -4.33 -7.63 -5.94
C LEU A 75 -2.88 -7.74 -6.39
N VAL A 76 -2.27 -6.60 -6.71
CA VAL A 76 -0.84 -6.53 -7.02
C VAL A 76 0.00 -7.02 -5.84
N TYR A 77 -0.42 -6.66 -4.62
CA TYR A 77 0.21 -7.13 -3.39
C TYR A 77 -0.85 -7.43 -2.33
N SER A 78 -0.66 -8.54 -1.64
CA SER A 78 -1.35 -8.87 -0.38
C SER A 78 -0.35 -9.52 0.58
N PRO A 79 -0.26 -9.07 1.85
CA PRO A 79 0.66 -9.66 2.81
C PRO A 79 0.23 -11.05 3.32
N VAL A 80 -0.94 -11.52 2.89
CA VAL A 80 -1.53 -12.82 3.25
C VAL A 80 -2.29 -13.38 2.05
N LYS A 81 -2.48 -14.70 2.04
CA LYS A 81 -3.21 -15.37 0.96
C LYS A 81 -4.69 -14.96 0.90
N ASP A 82 -5.33 -14.80 2.06
CA ASP A 82 -6.72 -14.34 2.17
C ASP A 82 -6.76 -12.93 2.75
N PRO A 83 -6.96 -11.87 1.92
CA PRO A 83 -6.97 -10.48 2.38
C PRO A 83 -8.08 -10.15 3.38
N TYR A 84 -9.13 -10.96 3.46
CA TYR A 84 -10.19 -10.73 4.45
C TYR A 84 -9.70 -10.94 5.88
N THR A 85 -8.61 -11.70 6.07
CA THR A 85 -7.99 -11.92 7.39
C THR A 85 -7.11 -10.76 7.86
N LEU A 86 -6.94 -9.71 7.04
CA LEU A 86 -6.12 -8.54 7.38
C LEU A 86 -6.78 -7.62 8.43
N ALA A 87 -8.10 -7.69 8.60
CA ALA A 87 -8.77 -6.88 9.59
C ALA A 87 -8.42 -7.31 11.01
N GLN A 88 -8.40 -6.36 11.93
CA GLN A 88 -8.29 -6.64 13.35
C GLN A 88 -9.45 -7.56 13.79
N GLY A 89 -9.13 -8.62 14.52
CA GLY A 89 -10.09 -9.67 14.85
C GLY A 89 -10.29 -10.73 13.77
N GLY A 90 -9.50 -10.68 12.68
CA GLY A 90 -9.34 -11.75 11.71
C GLY A 90 -10.38 -11.83 10.59
N VAL A 91 -11.38 -10.93 10.56
CA VAL A 91 -12.41 -10.93 9.50
C VAL A 91 -12.79 -9.52 9.08
N LEU A 92 -12.53 -9.20 7.81
CA LEU A 92 -12.99 -7.97 7.20
C LEU A 92 -14.51 -8.03 7.02
N LYS A 93 -15.23 -7.07 7.59
CA LYS A 93 -16.70 -7.00 7.57
C LYS A 93 -17.21 -6.10 6.45
N GLU A 94 -18.51 -6.22 6.16
CA GLU A 94 -19.19 -5.36 5.18
C GLU A 94 -19.48 -3.96 5.74
N ASP A 95 -19.55 -3.83 7.05
CA ASP A 95 -19.76 -2.56 7.74
C ASP A 95 -18.55 -1.64 7.56
N SER A 96 -18.81 -0.40 7.13
CA SER A 96 -17.78 0.61 6.89
C SER A 96 -17.04 1.05 8.15
N ASP A 97 -17.72 1.06 9.30
CA ASP A 97 -17.15 1.54 10.56
C ASP A 97 -16.12 0.57 11.14
N LEU A 98 -16.19 -0.69 10.69
CA LEU A 98 -15.27 -1.75 11.08
C LEU A 98 -14.23 -2.07 10.01
N GLY A 99 -14.16 -1.29 8.94
CA GLY A 99 -13.17 -1.46 7.87
C GLY A 99 -11.74 -1.09 8.29
N ILE A 100 -10.77 -1.62 7.56
CA ILE A 100 -9.38 -1.17 7.67
C ILE A 100 -9.29 0.25 7.13
N ALA A 101 -8.58 1.15 7.82
CA ALA A 101 -8.30 2.48 7.30
C ALA A 101 -6.80 2.80 7.36
N VAL A 102 -6.30 3.42 6.30
CA VAL A 102 -4.92 3.92 6.21
C VAL A 102 -4.96 5.35 5.68
N SER A 103 -4.45 6.28 6.47
CA SER A 103 -4.41 7.70 6.11
C SER A 103 -2.97 8.16 5.94
N PHE A 104 -2.77 9.05 4.98
CA PHE A 104 -1.50 9.67 4.63
C PHE A 104 -1.65 11.18 4.69
N LEU A 105 -0.82 11.86 5.46
CA LEU A 105 -0.75 13.31 5.55
C LEU A 105 0.58 13.78 4.93
N GLU A 106 0.50 14.66 3.93
CA GLU A 106 1.68 15.27 3.30
C GLU A 106 2.09 16.59 3.98
N ASP A 107 3.31 17.03 3.71
CA ASP A 107 3.85 18.33 4.17
C ASP A 107 2.99 19.52 3.69
N SER A 108 2.33 19.38 2.53
CA SER A 108 1.38 20.37 2.00
C SER A 108 0.13 20.55 2.85
N GLY A 109 -0.14 19.64 3.79
CA GLY A 109 -1.37 19.56 4.54
C GLY A 109 -2.46 18.70 3.87
N ASP A 110 -2.20 18.20 2.66
CA ASP A 110 -3.11 17.29 1.96
C ASP A 110 -3.20 15.94 2.69
N ILE A 111 -4.41 15.42 2.79
CA ILE A 111 -4.68 14.13 3.42
C ILE A 111 -5.34 13.22 2.40
N ALA A 112 -4.96 11.95 2.36
CA ALA A 112 -5.75 10.91 1.75
C ALA A 112 -6.01 9.80 2.75
N THR A 113 -7.24 9.29 2.76
CA THR A 113 -7.64 8.13 3.56
C THR A 113 -8.15 7.04 2.62
N ALA A 114 -7.58 5.86 2.75
CA ALA A 114 -8.01 4.64 2.07
C ALA A 114 -8.73 3.73 3.08
N THR A 115 -10.00 3.43 2.82
CA THR A 115 -10.80 2.55 3.67
C THR A 115 -11.17 1.28 2.91
N PHE A 116 -11.03 0.13 3.55
CA PHE A 116 -11.26 -1.18 2.95
C PHE A 116 -12.26 -1.97 3.77
N ARG A 117 -13.21 -2.59 3.09
CA ARG A 117 -14.22 -3.46 3.68
C ARG A 117 -14.52 -4.65 2.76
N LYS A 118 -15.15 -5.68 3.30
CA LYS A 118 -15.66 -6.77 2.48
C LYS A 118 -16.82 -6.24 1.62
N GLY A 119 -16.76 -6.47 0.34
CA GLY A 119 -17.87 -6.17 -0.56
C GLY A 119 -18.82 -7.35 -0.70
N ARG A 120 -20.03 -7.10 -1.22
CA ARG A 120 -21.11 -8.10 -1.35
C ARG A 120 -20.75 -9.27 -2.27
N ASN A 121 -19.95 -9.03 -3.30
CA ASN A 121 -19.62 -10.02 -4.35
C ASN A 121 -18.24 -10.66 -4.13
N LYS A 122 -17.86 -10.96 -2.89
CA LYS A 122 -16.55 -11.52 -2.55
C LYS A 122 -15.39 -10.66 -3.10
N ASN A 123 -15.59 -9.36 -3.17
CA ASN A 123 -14.58 -8.37 -3.52
C ASN A 123 -14.17 -7.55 -2.28
N ILE A 124 -13.13 -6.76 -2.40
CA ILE A 124 -12.75 -5.74 -1.43
C ILE A 124 -13.34 -4.43 -1.94
N ALA A 125 -14.30 -3.89 -1.22
CA ALA A 125 -14.79 -2.55 -1.47
C ALA A 125 -13.79 -1.55 -0.89
N ALA A 126 -13.29 -0.64 -1.72
CA ALA A 126 -12.31 0.36 -1.37
C ALA A 126 -12.89 1.77 -1.58
N ARG A 127 -12.63 2.65 -0.64
CA ARG A 127 -12.99 4.07 -0.69
C ARG A 127 -11.74 4.89 -0.42
N PHE A 128 -11.42 5.78 -1.34
CA PHE A 128 -10.32 6.73 -1.22
C PHE A 128 -10.89 8.13 -1.10
N GLU A 129 -10.46 8.87 -0.09
CA GLU A 129 -10.80 10.28 0.15
C GLU A 129 -9.53 11.11 0.04
N GLY A 130 -9.63 12.33 -0.52
CA GLY A 130 -8.48 13.19 -0.75
C GLY A 130 -7.83 12.97 -2.13
N ALA A 131 -8.33 13.69 -3.15
CA ALA A 131 -7.97 13.48 -4.55
C ALA A 131 -6.46 13.62 -4.82
N ASN A 132 -5.80 14.65 -4.26
CA ASN A 132 -4.40 14.94 -4.54
C ASN A 132 -3.47 13.78 -4.18
N VAL A 133 -3.54 13.30 -2.95
CA VAL A 133 -2.72 12.17 -2.49
C VAL A 133 -3.27 10.83 -3.01
N GLY A 134 -4.59 10.71 -3.13
CA GLY A 134 -5.23 9.50 -3.65
C GLY A 134 -4.85 9.17 -5.10
N GLN A 135 -4.66 10.18 -5.95
CA GLN A 135 -4.13 9.98 -7.31
C GLN A 135 -2.68 9.49 -7.30
N LYS A 136 -1.86 9.98 -6.37
CA LYS A 136 -0.48 9.52 -6.18
C LYS A 136 -0.46 8.05 -5.73
N LEU A 137 -1.33 7.65 -4.79
CA LEU A 137 -1.46 6.26 -4.37
C LEU A 137 -1.74 5.31 -5.54
N ALA A 138 -2.58 5.72 -6.48
CA ALA A 138 -2.94 4.93 -7.64
C ALA A 138 -1.88 4.98 -8.77
N SER A 139 -0.82 5.78 -8.65
CA SER A 139 0.21 5.90 -9.68
C SER A 139 0.99 4.59 -9.87
N LEU A 140 1.10 4.17 -11.14
CA LEU A 140 1.92 3.01 -11.54
C LEU A 140 3.30 3.44 -12.04
N GLU A 141 3.41 4.66 -12.55
CA GLU A 141 4.66 5.21 -13.13
C GLU A 141 5.62 5.66 -12.04
N ALA A 142 5.09 6.28 -10.98
CA ALA A 142 5.84 6.68 -9.80
C ALA A 142 5.22 6.01 -8.58
N PRO A 143 5.70 4.83 -8.15
CA PRO A 143 5.12 4.11 -7.04
C PRO A 143 5.22 4.93 -5.76
N PHE A 144 4.07 5.18 -5.12
CA PHE A 144 3.96 5.97 -3.89
C PHE A 144 4.66 5.29 -2.70
N CYS A 145 4.61 3.96 -2.65
CA CYS A 145 5.22 3.14 -1.62
C CYS A 145 5.81 1.89 -2.26
N MET A 146 6.96 1.46 -1.77
CA MET A 146 7.61 0.23 -2.18
C MET A 146 8.03 -0.54 -0.93
N TYR A 147 7.42 -1.70 -0.71
CA TYR A 147 7.77 -2.59 0.38
C TYR A 147 8.94 -3.49 -0.04
N VAL A 148 10.04 -3.39 0.69
CA VAL A 148 11.18 -4.30 0.54
C VAL A 148 11.16 -5.25 1.73
N PRO A 149 10.80 -6.54 1.53
CA PRO A 149 10.88 -7.53 2.60
C PRO A 149 12.33 -7.69 3.04
N GLY A 150 12.55 -8.29 4.22
CA GLY A 150 13.90 -8.49 4.77
C GLY A 150 14.87 -9.13 3.76
N LEU A 151 16.16 -8.89 3.94
CA LEU A 151 17.25 -9.30 3.04
C LEU A 151 17.35 -10.81 2.75
N ALA A 152 16.62 -11.64 3.49
CA ALA A 152 16.51 -13.07 3.20
C ALA A 152 15.86 -13.26 1.81
N GLY A 153 16.65 -13.75 0.86
CA GLY A 153 16.17 -14.00 -0.51
C GLY A 153 16.63 -13.01 -1.57
N ILE A 154 17.60 -12.11 -1.28
CA ILE A 154 18.30 -11.40 -2.35
C ILE A 154 19.11 -12.42 -3.14
N PRO A 155 18.88 -12.60 -4.45
CA PRO A 155 19.62 -13.54 -5.27
C PRO A 155 21.10 -13.11 -5.37
N PHE A 156 21.99 -14.09 -5.47
CA PHE A 156 23.42 -13.83 -5.66
C PHE A 156 23.69 -13.13 -7.00
N GLU A 157 22.97 -13.55 -8.03
CA GLU A 157 23.00 -12.94 -9.37
C GLU A 157 21.61 -12.37 -9.68
N GLU A 158 21.58 -11.21 -10.32
CA GLU A 158 20.35 -10.51 -10.70
C GLU A 158 20.49 -10.00 -12.13
N GLU A 159 19.58 -10.43 -12.99
CA GLU A 159 19.51 -9.94 -14.38
C GLU A 159 19.02 -8.49 -14.41
N ILE A 160 19.57 -7.70 -15.32
CA ILE A 160 19.06 -6.36 -15.60
C ILE A 160 17.67 -6.49 -16.24
N ARG A 161 16.68 -5.86 -15.63
CA ARG A 161 15.29 -5.86 -16.06
C ARG A 161 14.86 -4.47 -16.51
N THR A 162 13.85 -4.42 -17.39
CA THR A 162 13.25 -3.14 -17.79
C THR A 162 12.52 -2.50 -16.62
N VAL A 163 12.46 -1.17 -16.60
CA VAL A 163 11.83 -0.36 -15.54
C VAL A 163 10.41 -0.85 -15.21
N GLY A 164 9.60 -1.13 -16.24
CA GLY A 164 8.23 -1.63 -16.03
C GLY A 164 8.17 -2.98 -15.34
N VAL A 165 9.10 -3.90 -15.64
CA VAL A 165 9.20 -5.21 -14.97
C VAL A 165 9.64 -5.04 -13.53
N VAL A 166 10.65 -4.20 -13.26
CA VAL A 166 11.14 -3.92 -11.91
C VAL A 166 10.03 -3.34 -11.04
N ARG A 167 9.33 -2.31 -11.54
CA ARG A 167 8.21 -1.67 -10.83
C ARG A 167 7.09 -2.67 -10.52
N ARG A 168 6.74 -3.55 -11.46
CA ARG A 168 5.73 -4.58 -11.25
C ARG A 168 6.13 -5.61 -10.19
N ILE A 169 7.38 -6.07 -10.21
CA ILE A 169 7.90 -7.03 -9.21
C ILE A 169 7.95 -6.36 -7.83
N ALA A 170 8.45 -5.13 -7.74
CA ALA A 170 8.49 -4.36 -6.52
C ALA A 170 7.10 -4.10 -5.94
N ALA A 171 6.11 -3.78 -6.78
CA ALA A 171 4.73 -3.58 -6.38
C ALA A 171 4.09 -4.85 -5.78
N LYS A 172 4.52 -6.04 -6.24
CA LYS A 172 4.10 -7.34 -5.67
C LYS A 172 4.72 -7.65 -4.30
N GLY A 173 5.65 -6.81 -3.83
CA GLY A 173 6.35 -7.05 -2.57
C GLY A 173 7.59 -7.95 -2.70
N ASP A 174 8.00 -8.28 -3.93
CA ASP A 174 9.14 -9.13 -4.23
C ASP A 174 10.41 -8.33 -4.60
N SER A 175 10.52 -7.11 -4.08
CA SER A 175 11.62 -6.17 -4.38
C SER A 175 13.01 -6.76 -4.09
N ASN A 176 13.09 -7.71 -3.15
CA ASN A 176 14.32 -8.42 -2.85
C ASN A 176 14.87 -9.21 -4.06
N THR A 177 14.01 -9.71 -4.96
CA THR A 177 14.40 -10.48 -6.14
C THR A 177 14.93 -9.59 -7.29
N VAL A 178 14.70 -8.29 -7.21
CA VAL A 178 15.16 -7.26 -8.17
C VAL A 178 15.81 -6.08 -7.44
N PHE A 179 16.50 -6.37 -6.35
CA PHE A 179 17.00 -5.36 -5.41
C PHE A 179 18.01 -4.39 -6.07
N ARG A 180 18.96 -4.91 -6.85
CA ARG A 180 19.96 -4.08 -7.54
C ARG A 180 19.32 -3.22 -8.63
N ASN A 181 18.33 -3.75 -9.35
CA ASN A 181 17.57 -2.99 -10.33
C ASN A 181 16.78 -1.85 -9.65
N VAL A 182 16.20 -2.09 -8.46
CA VAL A 182 15.50 -1.04 -7.69
C VAL A 182 16.47 0.07 -7.28
N ILE A 183 17.66 -0.27 -6.76
CA ILE A 183 18.68 0.72 -6.39
C ILE A 183 19.10 1.54 -7.61
N ASN A 184 19.34 0.90 -8.76
CA ASN A 184 19.71 1.60 -9.98
C ASN A 184 18.63 2.58 -10.43
N LEU A 185 17.35 2.22 -10.33
CA LEU A 185 16.24 3.14 -10.65
C LEU A 185 16.22 4.35 -9.73
N LEU A 186 16.37 4.13 -8.42
CA LEU A 186 16.37 5.21 -7.43
C LEU A 186 17.57 6.14 -7.59
N SER A 187 18.72 5.63 -8.06
CA SER A 187 19.90 6.47 -8.30
C SER A 187 19.75 7.36 -9.54
N GLN A 188 18.99 6.93 -10.55
CA GLN A 188 18.74 7.70 -11.77
C GLN A 188 17.72 8.83 -11.58
N ASP A 189 16.83 8.72 -10.61
CA ASP A 189 15.83 9.76 -10.29
C ASP A 189 16.44 10.95 -9.49
N HIS A 190 17.73 10.91 -9.17
CA HIS A 190 18.46 11.94 -8.41
C HIS A 190 19.50 12.73 -9.24
N GLU A 191 19.62 12.46 -10.53
CA GLU A 191 20.39 13.28 -11.50
C GLU A 191 19.42 14.19 -12.31
#